data_4546bef897a6457a5b3db18796227cfc
#
_entry.id   4546bef897a6457a5b3db18796227cfc
#
_cell.length_a   1.000
_cell.length_b   1.000
_cell.length_c   1.000
_cell.angle_alpha   90.00
_cell.angle_beta   90.00
_cell.angle_gamma   90.00
#
_symmetry.space_group_name_H-M   'P 1'
#
loop_
_entity.id
_entity.type
_entity.pdbx_description
1 polymer ?
#
loop_
_entity_poly.entity_id
_entity_poly.type
_entity_poly.pdbx_seq_one_letter_code
_entity_poly.pdbx_strand_id
1 'polypeptide(L)'
;MSVAEAGQPGGQGRRPGPGPGQGRSLAASAPDPTPWYRQFWPWVLILLPLTSVLGGVTALLISMDDPDGLVVDDYYRAGLAINRTLERQELARQSGILARGQLDPGTGDVVLGVEGLREAPGALTLRLAYATRAAHDQQVEMHALPGGGRFAGQLGNRLRPGAWTLTLEPAGGAWRVAGRVVVDPKAERIELLLAP
;
A
#
# COMPACT_ATOMS: atom_id res chain seq x y z
N MET A 1 102.96 -29.68 44.51
CA MET A 1 103.38 -28.92 45.66
C MET A 1 102.11 -28.34 46.24
N SER A 2 101.73 -28.96 47.31
CA SER A 2 101.81 -28.65 48.68
C SER A 2 100.60 -27.81 49.11
N VAL A 3 99.86 -28.26 49.84
CA VAL A 3 99.62 -28.60 51.31
C VAL A 3 98.43 -27.74 51.80
N ALA A 4 97.42 -28.42 52.29
CA ALA A 4 96.99 -28.50 53.68
C ALA A 4 96.22 -27.22 54.13
N GLU A 5 95.31 -27.19 54.94
CA GLU A 5 94.80 -28.00 56.07
C GLU A 5 93.62 -27.22 56.69
N ALA A 6 92.63 -27.92 57.02
CA ALA A 6 92.01 -28.05 58.30
C ALA A 6 91.27 -26.89 58.93
N GLY A 7 90.14 -27.20 59.46
CA GLY A 7 89.53 -26.51 60.62
C GLY A 7 87.98 -26.50 60.62
N GLN A 8 87.42 -27.61 61.17
CA GLN A 8 86.12 -27.55 61.85
C GLN A 8 86.32 -26.97 63.24
N PRO A 9 85.33 -26.59 64.07
CA PRO A 9 83.97 -27.09 64.13
C PRO A 9 82.90 -26.02 64.58
N GLY A 10 81.67 -26.40 64.52
CA GLY A 10 80.71 -26.19 65.58
C GLY A 10 79.84 -24.99 65.58
N GLY A 11 78.60 -25.22 65.46
CA GLY A 11 77.55 -24.25 65.74
C GLY A 11 76.16 -24.66 65.25
N GLN A 12 75.53 -25.58 66.00
CA GLN A 12 74.13 -25.90 65.82
C GLN A 12 73.28 -24.70 66.23
N GLY A 13 72.82 -23.97 65.28
CA GLY A 13 71.77 -22.95 65.42
C GLY A 13 70.40 -23.51 64.98
N ARG A 14 69.61 -23.86 65.96
CA ARG A 14 68.23 -24.24 65.83
C ARG A 14 67.50 -23.16 65.07
N ARG A 15 67.02 -23.47 63.86
CA ARG A 15 66.06 -22.64 63.13
C ARG A 15 64.65 -22.80 63.70
N PRO A 16 63.95 -21.74 64.08
CA PRO A 16 62.54 -21.81 64.44
C PRO A 16 61.73 -22.18 63.19
N GLY A 17 60.85 -23.16 63.35
CA GLY A 17 59.93 -23.56 62.24
C GLY A 17 59.02 -22.42 61.81
N PRO A 18 58.61 -22.44 60.53
CA PRO A 18 57.63 -21.49 60.04
C PRO A 18 56.29 -21.73 60.77
N GLY A 19 55.78 -20.69 61.41
CA GLY A 19 54.47 -20.69 62.00
C GLY A 19 53.39 -20.93 60.92
N PRO A 20 52.20 -21.41 61.32
CA PRO A 20 51.14 -21.66 60.37
C PRO A 20 50.70 -20.33 59.71
N GLY A 21 51.21 -20.11 58.50
CA GLY A 21 50.76 -18.98 57.67
C GLY A 21 49.26 -19.08 57.49
N GLN A 22 48.58 -18.14 58.07
CA GLN A 22 47.16 -17.87 57.67
C GLN A 22 47.09 -17.67 56.22
N GLY A 23 46.73 -18.75 55.49
CA GLY A 23 46.26 -18.67 54.12
C GLY A 23 45.01 -17.82 54.14
N ARG A 24 45.18 -16.52 53.91
CA ARG A 24 44.08 -15.67 53.48
C ARG A 24 43.67 -16.20 52.13
N SER A 25 42.74 -17.13 52.11
CA SER A 25 41.97 -17.47 50.99
C SER A 25 41.18 -16.20 50.59
N LEU A 26 41.77 -15.43 49.69
CA LEU A 26 41.03 -14.47 48.93
C LEU A 26 40.19 -15.31 47.93
N ALA A 27 39.21 -16.01 48.47
CA ALA A 27 38.07 -16.41 47.65
C ALA A 27 37.39 -15.11 47.23
N ALA A 28 37.86 -14.52 46.13
CA ALA A 28 37.09 -13.55 45.42
C ALA A 28 35.76 -14.25 45.08
N SER A 29 34.73 -13.93 45.85
CA SER A 29 33.35 -14.29 45.47
C SER A 29 33.15 -13.78 44.05
N ALA A 30 33.24 -14.69 43.09
CA ALA A 30 32.82 -14.38 41.75
C ALA A 30 31.36 -13.90 41.87
N PRO A 31 31.01 -12.73 41.38
CA PRO A 31 29.64 -12.28 41.43
C PRO A 31 28.78 -13.34 40.70
N ASP A 32 27.71 -13.76 41.36
CA ASP A 32 26.76 -14.70 40.77
C ASP A 32 26.42 -14.24 39.36
N PRO A 33 26.58 -15.08 38.34
CA PRO A 33 26.36 -14.66 36.96
C PRO A 33 24.88 -14.27 36.83
N THR A 34 24.64 -12.97 36.70
CA THR A 34 23.29 -12.49 36.44
C THR A 34 22.80 -13.18 35.18
N PRO A 35 21.64 -13.86 35.22
CA PRO A 35 21.14 -14.62 34.06
C PRO A 35 21.06 -13.70 32.86
N TRP A 36 21.43 -14.21 31.68
CA TRP A 36 21.59 -13.46 30.45
C TRP A 36 20.34 -12.61 30.07
N TYR A 37 19.16 -13.09 30.39
CA TYR A 37 17.88 -12.39 30.12
C TYR A 37 17.64 -11.15 30.98
N ARG A 38 18.43 -10.99 32.12
CA ARG A 38 18.39 -9.78 32.93
C ARG A 38 19.46 -8.75 32.52
N GLN A 39 20.30 -9.10 31.57
CA GLN A 39 21.28 -8.19 31.02
C GLN A 39 20.64 -7.35 29.90
N PHE A 40 20.98 -6.07 29.83
CA PHE A 40 20.44 -5.16 28.83
C PHE A 40 20.93 -5.49 27.40
N TRP A 41 22.17 -5.92 27.25
CA TRP A 41 22.81 -6.18 25.95
C TRP A 41 22.10 -7.16 25.05
N PRO A 42 21.68 -8.34 25.46
CA PRO A 42 20.98 -9.30 24.62
C PRO A 42 19.67 -8.74 24.05
N TRP A 43 18.99 -7.92 24.83
CA TRP A 43 17.74 -7.30 24.39
C TRP A 43 17.95 -6.27 23.30
N VAL A 44 19.05 -5.49 23.35
CA VAL A 44 19.42 -4.56 22.26
C VAL A 44 19.70 -5.32 20.95
N LEU A 45 20.44 -6.45 21.05
CA LEU A 45 20.72 -7.28 19.88
C LEU A 45 19.49 -7.94 19.29
N ILE A 46 18.50 -8.30 20.11
CA ILE A 46 17.24 -8.89 19.67
C ILE A 46 16.31 -7.82 19.11
N LEU A 47 16.29 -6.63 19.70
CA LEU A 47 15.38 -5.55 19.29
C LEU A 47 15.61 -5.11 17.84
N LEU A 48 16.86 -5.06 17.42
CA LEU A 48 17.22 -4.59 16.08
C LEU A 48 16.65 -5.49 14.95
N PRO A 49 16.84 -6.82 14.95
CA PRO A 49 16.17 -7.67 13.96
C PRO A 49 14.66 -7.73 14.17
N LEU A 50 14.17 -7.62 15.39
CA LEU A 50 12.73 -7.64 15.66
C LEU A 50 12.03 -6.42 15.04
N THR A 51 12.60 -5.23 15.13
CA THR A 51 12.05 -4.03 14.49
C THR A 51 12.04 -4.16 12.97
N SER A 52 13.06 -4.78 12.38
CA SER A 52 13.09 -5.04 10.92
C SER A 52 12.00 -6.02 10.50
N VAL A 53 11.77 -7.08 11.27
CA VAL A 53 10.70 -8.05 11.01
C VAL A 53 9.33 -7.39 11.13
N LEU A 54 9.09 -6.62 12.19
CA LEU A 54 7.83 -5.89 12.38
C LEU A 54 7.58 -4.90 11.25
N GLY A 55 8.61 -4.16 10.82
CA GLY A 55 8.53 -3.27 9.67
C GLY A 55 8.18 -4.00 8.38
N GLY A 56 8.82 -5.14 8.13
CA GLY A 56 8.55 -5.99 6.96
C GLY A 56 7.13 -6.57 6.96
N VAL A 57 6.66 -7.05 8.11
CA VAL A 57 5.28 -7.55 8.25
C VAL A 57 4.27 -6.43 8.03
N THR A 58 4.52 -5.24 8.59
CA THR A 58 3.65 -4.08 8.41
C THR A 58 3.58 -3.67 6.93
N ALA A 59 4.73 -3.61 6.25
CA ALA A 59 4.78 -3.31 4.82
C ALA A 59 4.03 -4.35 3.98
N LEU A 60 4.17 -5.65 4.33
CA LEU A 60 3.44 -6.73 3.68
C LEU A 60 1.93 -6.58 3.85
N LEU A 61 1.45 -6.31 5.08
CA LEU A 61 0.04 -6.12 5.35
C LEU A 61 -0.54 -4.92 4.57
N ILE A 62 0.19 -3.81 4.53
CA ILE A 62 -0.21 -2.63 3.73
C ILE A 62 -0.27 -2.98 2.25
N SER A 63 0.70 -3.73 1.73
CA SER A 63 0.73 -4.17 0.32
C SER A 63 -0.43 -5.12 -0.03
N MET A 64 -0.89 -5.92 0.92
CA MET A 64 -2.04 -6.81 0.70
C MET A 64 -3.39 -6.09 0.75
N ASP A 65 -3.47 -4.99 1.51
CA ASP A 65 -4.70 -4.20 1.66
C ASP A 65 -4.97 -3.29 0.44
N ASP A 66 -3.93 -2.96 -0.32
CA ASP A 66 -4.03 -2.18 -1.56
C ASP A 66 -3.22 -2.88 -2.68
N PRO A 67 -3.76 -3.96 -3.27
CA PRO A 67 -3.09 -4.61 -4.38
C PRO A 67 -3.05 -3.63 -5.56
N ASP A 68 -1.91 -2.97 -5.76
CA ASP A 68 -1.62 -2.24 -6.98
C ASP A 68 -1.93 -3.18 -8.16
N GLY A 69 -2.83 -2.72 -9.03
CA GLY A 69 -3.32 -3.54 -10.13
C GLY A 69 -2.17 -4.21 -10.86
N LEU A 70 -2.21 -5.53 -10.89
CA LEU A 70 -1.22 -6.37 -11.58
C LEU A 70 -0.89 -5.75 -12.93
N VAL A 71 0.37 -5.41 -13.13
CA VAL A 71 0.89 -5.02 -14.45
C VAL A 71 0.56 -6.18 -15.41
N VAL A 72 -0.34 -5.91 -16.33
CA VAL A 72 -0.82 -6.90 -17.30
C VAL A 72 0.36 -7.31 -18.16
N ASP A 73 0.86 -8.52 -17.99
CA ASP A 73 1.93 -9.12 -18.79
C ASP A 73 1.56 -9.30 -20.27
N ASP A 74 0.34 -8.95 -20.64
CA ASP A 74 -0.20 -9.18 -21.97
C ASP A 74 -0.31 -7.88 -22.78
N TYR A 75 0.83 -7.33 -23.18
CA TYR A 75 0.92 -6.16 -24.04
C TYR A 75 0.10 -6.28 -25.33
N TYR A 76 -0.07 -7.50 -25.84
CA TYR A 76 -0.87 -7.76 -27.06
C TYR A 76 -2.36 -7.53 -26.77
N ARG A 77 -2.88 -8.05 -25.66
CA ARG A 77 -4.27 -7.82 -25.26
C ARG A 77 -4.52 -6.35 -24.91
N ALA A 78 -3.56 -5.71 -24.25
CA ALA A 78 -3.63 -4.29 -23.96
C ALA A 78 -3.69 -3.45 -25.26
N GLY A 79 -2.86 -3.79 -26.25
CA GLY A 79 -2.89 -3.15 -27.57
C GLY A 79 -4.22 -3.32 -28.29
N LEU A 80 -4.80 -4.52 -28.29
CA LEU A 80 -6.12 -4.77 -28.86
C LEU A 80 -7.24 -4.01 -28.11
N ALA A 81 -7.15 -3.91 -26.78
CA ALA A 81 -8.11 -3.15 -25.98
C ALA A 81 -8.05 -1.66 -26.29
N ILE A 82 -6.85 -1.11 -26.51
CA ILE A 82 -6.66 0.28 -26.93
C ILE A 82 -7.30 0.52 -28.30
N ASN A 83 -7.02 -0.32 -29.31
CA ASN A 83 -7.60 -0.19 -30.63
C ASN A 83 -9.13 -0.23 -30.59
N ARG A 84 -9.73 -1.16 -29.87
CA ARG A 84 -11.18 -1.22 -29.69
C ARG A 84 -11.75 0.03 -29.02
N THR A 85 -11.01 0.62 -28.09
CA THR A 85 -11.43 1.86 -27.44
C THR A 85 -11.42 3.01 -28.43
N LEU A 86 -10.38 3.14 -29.26
CA LEU A 86 -10.27 4.17 -30.29
C LEU A 86 -11.36 4.02 -31.35
N GLU A 87 -11.64 2.79 -31.80
CA GLU A 87 -12.73 2.51 -32.74
C GLU A 87 -14.10 2.98 -32.20
N ARG A 88 -14.38 2.69 -30.92
CA ARG A 88 -15.63 3.11 -30.27
C ARG A 88 -15.72 4.63 -30.10
N GLN A 89 -14.61 5.30 -29.81
CA GLN A 89 -14.57 6.76 -29.75
C GLN A 89 -14.76 7.38 -31.14
N GLU A 90 -14.16 6.78 -32.17
CA GLU A 90 -14.31 7.25 -33.54
C GLU A 90 -15.75 7.08 -34.01
N LEU A 91 -16.41 5.97 -33.70
CA LEU A 91 -17.84 5.78 -33.99
C LEU A 91 -18.69 6.82 -33.25
N ALA A 92 -18.37 7.14 -32.01
CA ALA A 92 -19.07 8.19 -31.27
C ALA A 92 -18.89 9.55 -31.93
N ARG A 93 -17.68 9.88 -32.39
CA ARG A 93 -17.36 11.13 -33.10
C ARG A 93 -18.10 11.24 -34.40
N GLN A 94 -18.10 10.19 -35.26
CA GLN A 94 -18.79 10.16 -36.54
C GLN A 94 -20.32 10.27 -36.38
N SER A 95 -20.86 9.74 -35.30
CA SER A 95 -22.27 9.81 -34.97
C SER A 95 -22.66 11.11 -34.26
N GLY A 96 -21.68 11.96 -33.88
CA GLY A 96 -21.92 13.18 -33.12
C GLY A 96 -22.44 12.93 -31.70
N ILE A 97 -22.06 11.79 -31.12
CA ILE A 97 -22.54 11.44 -29.77
C ILE A 97 -21.85 12.33 -28.75
N LEU A 98 -22.66 13.02 -27.95
CA LEU A 98 -22.25 13.88 -26.86
C LEU A 98 -23.17 13.66 -25.67
N ALA A 99 -22.63 13.52 -24.47
CA ALA A 99 -23.44 13.42 -23.27
C ALA A 99 -23.20 14.62 -22.36
N ARG A 100 -24.28 15.24 -21.92
CA ARG A 100 -24.28 16.35 -20.98
C ARG A 100 -25.25 16.07 -19.85
N GLY A 101 -24.91 16.49 -18.65
CA GLY A 101 -25.81 16.32 -17.52
C GLY A 101 -25.26 16.78 -16.20
N GLN A 102 -25.84 16.27 -15.16
CA GLN A 102 -25.52 16.67 -13.80
C GLN A 102 -25.40 15.45 -12.90
N LEU A 103 -24.51 15.56 -11.96
CA LEU A 103 -24.29 14.63 -10.86
C LEU A 103 -24.43 15.36 -9.54
N ASP A 104 -25.25 14.83 -8.64
CA ASP A 104 -25.31 15.26 -7.26
C ASP A 104 -24.38 14.38 -6.42
N PRO A 105 -23.26 14.90 -5.90
CA PRO A 105 -22.31 14.11 -5.13
C PRO A 105 -22.84 13.71 -3.75
N GLY A 106 -23.89 14.38 -3.26
CA GLY A 106 -24.50 14.12 -1.96
C GLY A 106 -25.48 12.95 -1.98
N THR A 107 -26.35 12.90 -2.98
CA THR A 107 -27.34 11.82 -3.16
C THR A 107 -26.83 10.71 -4.07
N GLY A 108 -25.84 10.99 -4.91
CA GLY A 108 -25.35 10.06 -5.92
C GLY A 108 -26.23 10.00 -7.19
N ASP A 109 -27.19 10.89 -7.32
CA ASP A 109 -28.07 10.90 -8.48
C ASP A 109 -27.34 11.47 -9.70
N VAL A 110 -27.46 10.76 -10.82
CA VAL A 110 -26.87 11.15 -12.11
C VAL A 110 -27.98 11.24 -13.14
N VAL A 111 -28.02 12.34 -13.85
CA VAL A 111 -28.92 12.53 -14.99
C VAL A 111 -28.10 13.01 -16.17
N LEU A 112 -28.15 12.26 -17.29
CA LEU A 112 -27.45 12.57 -18.53
C LEU A 112 -28.44 12.72 -19.68
N GLY A 113 -28.24 13.73 -20.51
CA GLY A 113 -28.82 13.83 -21.83
C GLY A 113 -27.78 13.43 -22.86
N VAL A 114 -28.13 12.53 -23.76
CA VAL A 114 -27.23 12.03 -24.80
C VAL A 114 -27.78 12.44 -26.17
N GLU A 115 -27.00 13.22 -26.88
CA GLU A 115 -27.28 13.69 -28.25
C GLU A 115 -26.59 12.76 -29.26
N GLY A 116 -27.02 12.79 -30.53
CA GLY A 116 -26.42 12.03 -31.62
C GLY A 116 -26.77 10.53 -31.64
N LEU A 117 -27.68 10.09 -30.77
CA LEU A 117 -28.16 8.70 -30.82
C LEU A 117 -29.12 8.49 -32.00
N ARG A 118 -28.81 7.51 -32.83
CA ARG A 118 -29.75 7.07 -33.91
C ARG A 118 -30.91 6.27 -33.35
N GLU A 119 -30.63 5.47 -32.35
CA GLU A 119 -31.59 4.66 -31.60
C GLU A 119 -31.25 4.77 -30.12
N ALA A 120 -32.24 5.03 -29.28
CA ALA A 120 -32.05 5.14 -27.86
C ALA A 120 -31.84 3.74 -27.24
N PRO A 121 -30.68 3.42 -26.71
CA PRO A 121 -30.47 2.15 -26.01
C PRO A 121 -31.33 2.12 -24.73
N GLY A 122 -31.81 0.95 -24.34
CA GLY A 122 -32.60 0.80 -23.13
C GLY A 122 -31.82 1.11 -21.87
N ALA A 123 -30.52 0.85 -21.87
CA ALA A 123 -29.60 1.13 -20.75
C ALA A 123 -28.22 1.54 -21.27
N LEU A 124 -27.56 2.39 -20.47
CA LEU A 124 -26.18 2.79 -20.65
C LEU A 124 -25.38 2.45 -19.39
N THR A 125 -24.10 2.19 -19.54
CA THR A 125 -23.20 1.99 -18.41
C THR A 125 -22.32 3.23 -18.26
N LEU A 126 -22.42 3.88 -17.10
CA LEU A 126 -21.53 4.96 -16.68
C LEU A 126 -20.48 4.40 -15.72
N ARG A 127 -19.21 4.49 -16.10
CA ARG A 127 -18.07 4.13 -15.24
C ARG A 127 -17.39 5.39 -14.76
N LEU A 128 -17.09 5.42 -13.48
CA LEU A 128 -16.37 6.48 -12.81
C LEU A 128 -15.07 5.89 -12.25
N ALA A 129 -13.95 6.28 -12.82
CA ALA A 129 -12.62 5.84 -12.37
C ALA A 129 -11.96 6.96 -11.56
N TYR A 130 -11.56 6.63 -10.34
CA TYR A 130 -10.86 7.57 -9.46
C TYR A 130 -9.39 7.66 -9.83
N ALA A 131 -8.86 8.88 -9.94
CA ALA A 131 -7.52 9.11 -10.49
C ALA A 131 -6.38 8.44 -9.72
N THR A 132 -6.57 8.14 -8.42
CA THR A 132 -5.48 7.66 -7.55
C THR A 132 -5.63 6.22 -7.09
N ARG A 133 -6.85 5.65 -7.08
CA ARG A 133 -7.11 4.31 -6.56
C ARG A 133 -8.27 3.62 -7.27
N ALA A 134 -7.99 2.54 -7.96
CA ALA A 134 -9.00 1.71 -8.64
C ALA A 134 -10.04 1.10 -7.68
N ALA A 135 -9.68 0.87 -6.41
CA ALA A 135 -10.61 0.37 -5.39
C ALA A 135 -11.82 1.31 -5.12
N HIS A 136 -11.76 2.56 -5.60
CA HIS A 136 -12.87 3.51 -5.49
C HIS A 136 -13.69 3.65 -6.75
N ASP A 137 -13.32 2.95 -7.82
CA ASP A 137 -14.06 2.98 -9.08
C ASP A 137 -15.49 2.53 -8.85
N GLN A 138 -16.41 3.19 -9.54
CA GLN A 138 -17.83 2.88 -9.48
C GLN A 138 -18.38 2.66 -10.87
N GLN A 139 -19.40 1.84 -10.95
CA GLN A 139 -20.14 1.59 -12.18
C GLN A 139 -21.63 1.71 -11.90
N VAL A 140 -22.32 2.44 -12.74
CA VAL A 140 -23.76 2.70 -12.64
C VAL A 140 -24.45 2.32 -13.92
N GLU A 141 -25.54 1.61 -13.81
CA GLU A 141 -26.45 1.38 -14.90
C GLU A 141 -27.42 2.54 -15.01
N MET A 142 -27.42 3.19 -16.15
CA MET A 142 -28.26 4.34 -16.46
C MET A 142 -29.47 3.88 -17.25
N HIS A 143 -30.67 4.15 -16.78
CA HIS A 143 -31.92 3.76 -17.41
C HIS A 143 -32.53 4.92 -18.21
N ALA A 144 -33.09 4.60 -19.37
CA ALA A 144 -33.76 5.60 -20.22
C ALA A 144 -34.98 6.20 -19.49
N LEU A 145 -35.08 7.53 -19.52
CA LEU A 145 -36.25 8.26 -19.06
C LEU A 145 -37.26 8.46 -20.19
N PRO A 146 -38.56 8.58 -19.87
CA PRO A 146 -39.57 8.93 -20.85
C PRO A 146 -39.24 10.24 -21.56
N GLY A 147 -39.44 10.28 -22.88
CA GLY A 147 -39.16 11.47 -23.70
C GLY A 147 -37.90 11.36 -24.57
N GLY A 148 -37.14 10.26 -24.48
CA GLY A 148 -35.97 9.96 -25.33
C GLY A 148 -34.71 10.76 -25.00
N GLY A 149 -33.53 10.13 -25.20
CA GLY A 149 -32.24 10.78 -25.11
C GLY A 149 -31.78 11.15 -23.66
N ARG A 150 -32.61 10.94 -22.67
CA ARG A 150 -32.26 11.20 -21.25
C ARG A 150 -32.16 9.89 -20.48
N PHE A 151 -31.16 9.82 -19.61
CA PHE A 151 -30.87 8.64 -18.80
C PHE A 151 -30.64 9.07 -17.35
N ALA A 152 -31.09 8.25 -16.41
CA ALA A 152 -30.86 8.45 -14.99
C ALA A 152 -30.30 7.20 -14.35
N GLY A 153 -29.48 7.38 -13.34
CA GLY A 153 -28.90 6.33 -12.52
C GLY A 153 -28.49 6.85 -11.17
N GLN A 154 -28.17 5.95 -10.24
CA GLN A 154 -27.77 6.32 -8.91
C GLN A 154 -26.47 5.59 -8.55
N LEU A 155 -25.50 6.33 -8.01
CA LEU A 155 -24.25 5.80 -7.50
C LEU A 155 -24.48 5.01 -6.22
N GLY A 156 -23.82 3.88 -6.08
CA GLY A 156 -23.89 3.06 -4.87
C GLY A 156 -23.22 3.68 -3.64
N ASN A 157 -22.19 4.50 -3.88
CA ASN A 157 -21.43 5.15 -2.82
C ASN A 157 -21.22 6.62 -3.13
N ARG A 158 -21.04 7.43 -2.08
CA ARG A 158 -20.68 8.84 -2.21
C ARG A 158 -19.32 8.97 -2.91
N LEU A 159 -19.22 9.93 -3.82
CA LEU A 159 -17.97 10.24 -4.48
C LEU A 159 -16.99 10.91 -3.52
N ARG A 160 -15.77 10.48 -3.57
CA ARG A 160 -14.67 11.14 -2.85
C ARG A 160 -14.26 12.42 -3.58
N PRO A 161 -13.83 13.45 -2.84
CA PRO A 161 -13.24 14.64 -3.43
C PRO A 161 -12.02 14.28 -4.29
N GLY A 162 -11.87 14.93 -5.43
CA GLY A 162 -10.74 14.71 -6.32
C GLY A 162 -11.14 14.53 -7.78
N ALA A 163 -10.17 14.13 -8.59
CA ALA A 163 -10.34 13.97 -10.04
C ALA A 163 -10.90 12.59 -10.39
N TRP A 164 -11.93 12.59 -11.24
CA TRP A 164 -12.59 11.40 -11.74
C TRP A 164 -12.62 11.41 -13.26
N THR A 165 -12.39 10.25 -13.85
CA THR A 165 -12.61 10.02 -15.27
C THR A 165 -13.92 9.26 -15.43
N LEU A 166 -14.82 9.83 -16.25
CA LEU A 166 -16.11 9.25 -16.54
C LEU A 166 -16.07 8.64 -17.94
N THR A 167 -16.70 7.49 -18.08
CA THR A 167 -16.85 6.82 -19.36
C THR A 167 -18.29 6.34 -19.49
N LEU A 168 -18.95 6.68 -20.59
CA LEU A 168 -20.31 6.25 -20.90
C LEU A 168 -20.30 5.38 -22.15
N GLU A 169 -20.91 4.22 -22.06
CA GLU A 169 -21.03 3.26 -23.15
C GLU A 169 -22.38 2.51 -23.10
N PRO A 170 -22.95 2.09 -24.21
CA PRO A 170 -24.12 1.20 -24.22
C PRO A 170 -23.73 -0.22 -23.82
N ALA A 171 -24.70 -1.03 -23.37
CA ALA A 171 -24.47 -2.43 -22.98
C ALA A 171 -23.78 -3.27 -24.07
N GLY A 172 -23.99 -2.98 -25.34
CA GLY A 172 -23.32 -3.63 -26.47
C GLY A 172 -21.94 -3.07 -26.80
N GLY A 173 -21.48 -2.00 -26.14
CA GLY A 173 -20.16 -1.39 -26.36
C GLY A 173 -19.93 -0.84 -27.76
N ALA A 174 -21.01 -0.41 -28.48
CA ALA A 174 -20.90 0.06 -29.86
C ALA A 174 -20.15 1.40 -29.97
N TRP A 175 -20.29 2.27 -28.99
CA TRP A 175 -19.60 3.56 -28.93
C TRP A 175 -19.17 3.88 -27.52
N ARG A 176 -18.28 4.85 -27.37
CA ARG A 176 -17.76 5.29 -26.06
C ARG A 176 -17.50 6.80 -26.10
N VAL A 177 -17.98 7.49 -25.05
CA VAL A 177 -17.63 8.88 -24.77
C VAL A 177 -17.03 8.99 -23.39
N ALA A 178 -16.11 9.91 -23.20
CA ALA A 178 -15.42 10.09 -21.95
C ALA A 178 -15.36 11.56 -21.53
N GLY A 179 -15.19 11.80 -20.24
CA GLY A 179 -15.04 13.12 -19.68
C GLY A 179 -14.24 13.06 -18.38
N ARG A 180 -13.77 14.21 -17.95
CA ARG A 180 -13.09 14.34 -16.65
C ARG A 180 -13.81 15.38 -15.82
N VAL A 181 -13.96 15.08 -14.53
CA VAL A 181 -14.58 15.97 -13.58
C VAL A 181 -13.75 16.01 -12.28
N VAL A 182 -13.79 17.15 -11.62
CA VAL A 182 -13.21 17.29 -10.27
C VAL A 182 -14.37 17.45 -9.29
N VAL A 183 -14.46 16.53 -8.36
CA VAL A 183 -15.47 16.56 -7.30
C VAL A 183 -14.98 17.44 -6.16
N ASP A 184 -15.65 18.57 -5.94
CA ASP A 184 -15.44 19.42 -4.77
C ASP A 184 -16.38 18.93 -3.66
N PRO A 185 -15.92 18.77 -2.42
CA PRO A 185 -16.75 18.35 -1.29
C PRO A 185 -17.88 19.33 -0.95
N LYS A 186 -17.80 20.56 -1.44
CA LYS A 186 -18.80 21.62 -1.20
C LYS A 186 -19.77 21.81 -2.38
N ALA A 187 -19.52 21.14 -3.50
CA ALA A 187 -20.39 21.26 -4.67
C ALA A 187 -21.71 20.50 -4.42
N GLU A 188 -22.82 21.19 -4.55
CA GLU A 188 -24.15 20.57 -4.52
C GLU A 188 -24.46 19.83 -5.83
N ARG A 189 -23.93 20.33 -6.95
CA ARG A 189 -24.13 19.76 -8.28
C ARG A 189 -22.86 19.91 -9.11
N ILE A 190 -22.60 18.92 -9.92
CA ILE A 190 -21.44 18.88 -10.80
C ILE A 190 -21.94 18.69 -12.22
N GLU A 191 -21.56 19.61 -13.10
CA GLU A 191 -21.86 19.49 -14.52
C GLU A 191 -20.93 18.46 -15.17
N LEU A 192 -21.52 17.60 -15.97
CA LEU A 192 -20.85 16.56 -16.71
C LEU A 192 -20.88 16.87 -18.20
N LEU A 193 -19.72 16.76 -18.83
CA LEU A 193 -19.57 16.79 -20.29
C LEU A 193 -18.70 15.61 -20.70
N LEU A 194 -19.27 14.71 -21.49
CA LEU A 194 -18.58 13.56 -22.04
C LEU A 194 -18.61 13.64 -23.57
N ALA A 195 -17.43 13.57 -24.15
CA ALA A 195 -17.22 13.66 -25.60
C ALA A 195 -16.37 12.48 -26.10
N PRO A 196 -16.33 12.21 -27.41
CA PRO A 196 -15.53 11.16 -28.02
C PRO A 196 -14.03 11.33 -27.80
#